data_7e1e4a3711814e76bee524d6121b73fe
#
_entry.id   7e1e4a3711814e76bee524d6121b73fe
#
_cell.length_a   1.000
_cell.length_b   1.000
_cell.length_c   1.000
_cell.angle_alpha   90.00
_cell.angle_beta   90.00
_cell.angle_gamma   90.00
#
_symmetry.space_group_name_H-M   'P 1'
#
loop_
_entity.id
_entity.type
_entity.pdbx_description
1 polymer ?
#
loop_
_entity_poly.entity_id
_entity_poly.type
_entity_poly.pdbx_seq_one_letter_code
_entity_poly.pdbx_strand_id
1 'polypeptide(L)'
;MIAIMWQFEVKAGSETEFEELYGVEGEWTTLNRHTRSYLGTSFLHDQNRSSRYIVIEYWSEMVVYEQHRVFRSDEIALLEERSRALVDAVEPLGIFTALDVPDRFGPTWSKRK
;
A
#
# COMPACT_ATOMS: atom_id res chain seq x y z
N MET A 1 -5.19 15.17 3.05
CA MET A 1 -4.63 13.82 2.91
C MET A 1 -5.52 12.98 2.01
N ILE A 2 -4.92 12.26 1.10
CA ILE A 2 -5.66 11.31 0.26
C ILE A 2 -5.32 9.88 0.65
N ALA A 3 -6.26 8.96 0.40
CA ALA A 3 -6.09 7.54 0.59
C ALA A 3 -6.35 6.83 -0.74
N ILE A 4 -5.37 6.06 -1.21
CA ILE A 4 -5.48 5.32 -2.46
C ILE A 4 -5.61 3.86 -2.10
N MET A 5 -6.67 3.20 -2.59
CA MET A 5 -7.04 1.87 -2.14
C MET A 5 -7.08 0.87 -3.28
N TRP A 6 -6.55 -0.32 -3.00
CA TRP A 6 -6.60 -1.46 -3.91
C TRP A 6 -7.03 -2.72 -3.15
N GLN A 7 -7.72 -3.60 -3.85
CA GLN A 7 -8.04 -4.93 -3.38
C GLN A 7 -7.29 -5.95 -4.23
N PHE A 8 -6.67 -6.92 -3.56
CA PHE A 8 -5.90 -7.97 -4.24
C PHE A 8 -6.48 -9.34 -3.91
N GLU A 9 -6.54 -10.20 -4.92
CA GLU A 9 -6.75 -11.62 -4.76
C GLU A 9 -5.41 -12.30 -4.99
N VAL A 10 -4.78 -12.76 -3.93
CA VAL A 10 -3.43 -13.34 -3.98
C VAL A 10 -3.53 -14.82 -4.32
N LYS A 11 -2.64 -15.29 -5.18
CA LYS A 11 -2.59 -16.70 -5.57
C LYS A 11 -2.30 -17.58 -4.36
N ALA A 12 -2.93 -18.74 -4.33
CA ALA A 12 -2.64 -19.72 -3.29
C ALA A 12 -1.16 -20.09 -3.31
N GLY A 13 -0.51 -19.99 -2.16
CA GLY A 13 0.92 -20.25 -2.03
C GLY A 13 1.80 -19.03 -2.21
N SER A 14 1.25 -17.88 -2.63
CA SER A 14 2.02 -16.65 -2.82
C SER A 14 1.83 -15.64 -1.69
N GLU A 15 1.09 -16.00 -0.65
CA GLU A 15 0.76 -15.07 0.45
C GLU A 15 2.00 -14.52 1.14
N THR A 16 2.96 -15.38 1.45
CA THR A 16 4.17 -14.94 2.14
C THR A 16 4.96 -13.94 1.32
N GLU A 17 5.17 -14.21 0.04
CA GLU A 17 5.87 -13.28 -0.85
C GLU A 17 5.13 -11.96 -0.99
N PHE A 18 3.80 -12.04 -1.11
CA PHE A 18 2.98 -10.84 -1.22
C PHE A 18 3.08 -9.99 0.04
N GLU A 19 3.01 -10.62 1.21
CA GLU A 19 3.13 -9.90 2.49
C GLU A 19 4.51 -9.26 2.66
N GLU A 20 5.56 -9.93 2.22
CA GLU A 20 6.90 -9.37 2.23
C GLU A 20 7.01 -8.15 1.32
N LEU A 21 6.41 -8.23 0.13
CA LEU A 21 6.49 -7.14 -0.84
C LEU A 21 5.76 -5.88 -0.37
N TYR A 22 4.61 -6.04 0.26
CA TYR A 22 3.76 -4.92 0.70
C TYR A 22 3.90 -4.56 2.17
N GLY A 23 4.63 -5.34 2.95
CA GLY A 23 4.81 -5.08 4.37
C GLY A 23 5.63 -3.83 4.65
N VAL A 24 5.73 -3.51 5.94
CA VAL A 24 6.40 -2.28 6.40
C VAL A 24 7.88 -2.23 5.99
N GLU A 25 8.53 -3.38 5.88
CA GLU A 25 9.92 -3.47 5.41
C GLU A 25 10.00 -3.84 3.92
N GLY A 26 8.88 -3.85 3.23
CA GLY A 26 8.80 -4.27 1.85
C GLY A 26 9.27 -3.21 0.87
N GLU A 27 9.46 -3.63 -0.37
CA GLU A 27 10.01 -2.76 -1.41
C GLU A 27 9.08 -1.62 -1.79
N TRP A 28 7.74 -1.83 -1.76
CA TRP A 28 6.80 -0.76 -2.03
C TRP A 28 6.93 0.37 -1.02
N THR A 29 6.97 0.03 0.26
CA THR A 29 7.11 1.02 1.33
C THR A 29 8.45 1.73 1.23
N THR A 30 9.51 0.98 0.97
CA THR A 30 10.86 1.54 0.81
C THR A 30 10.90 2.55 -0.34
N LEU A 31 10.30 2.20 -1.48
CA LEU A 31 10.26 3.10 -2.62
C LEU A 31 9.44 4.36 -2.31
N ASN A 32 8.27 4.19 -1.72
CA ASN A 32 7.39 5.31 -1.40
C ASN A 32 8.01 6.29 -0.41
N ARG A 33 8.83 5.79 0.52
CA ARG A 33 9.51 6.61 1.53
C ARG A 33 10.50 7.61 0.94
N HIS A 34 10.89 7.45 -0.32
CA HIS A 34 11.74 8.44 -0.99
C HIS A 34 11.00 9.76 -1.25
N THR A 35 9.70 9.78 -1.10
CA THR A 35 8.89 10.97 -1.34
C THR A 35 8.27 11.43 -0.02
N ARG A 36 8.52 12.69 0.34
CA ARG A 36 8.09 13.25 1.64
C ARG A 36 6.59 13.29 1.82
N SER A 37 5.84 13.35 0.74
CA SER A 37 4.39 13.38 0.77
C SER A 37 3.77 12.03 1.16
N TYR A 38 4.54 10.96 1.11
CA TYR A 38 4.06 9.64 1.52
C TYR A 38 3.91 9.58 3.03
N LEU A 39 2.73 9.21 3.50
CA LEU A 39 2.39 9.24 4.94
C LEU A 39 2.30 7.84 5.55
N GLY A 40 2.30 6.80 4.73
CA GLY A 40 2.25 5.43 5.23
C GLY A 40 1.25 4.58 4.49
N THR A 41 1.19 3.31 4.88
CA THR A 41 0.32 2.32 4.24
C THR A 41 -0.39 1.49 5.30
N SER A 42 -1.70 1.32 5.12
CA SER A 42 -2.45 0.29 5.84
C SER A 42 -2.48 -0.95 4.97
N PHE A 43 -2.06 -2.08 5.54
CA PHE A 43 -2.01 -3.36 4.84
C PHE A 43 -2.89 -4.34 5.60
N LEU A 44 -4.00 -4.72 4.99
CA LEU A 44 -5.05 -5.46 5.68
C LEU A 44 -5.26 -6.82 5.03
N HIS A 45 -5.44 -7.83 5.86
CA HIS A 45 -5.72 -9.19 5.39
C HIS A 45 -7.13 -9.58 5.86
N ASP A 46 -7.95 -10.06 4.94
CA ASP A 46 -9.32 -10.45 5.24
C ASP A 46 -9.33 -11.68 6.16
N GLN A 47 -10.00 -11.57 7.31
CA GLN A 47 -10.06 -12.67 8.28
C GLN A 47 -10.90 -13.85 7.79
N ASN A 48 -11.80 -13.59 6.85
CA ASN A 48 -12.74 -14.63 6.37
C ASN A 48 -12.38 -15.16 4.98
N ARG A 49 -11.34 -14.60 4.35
CA ARG A 49 -10.94 -14.99 3.00
C ARG A 49 -9.44 -14.80 2.84
N SER A 50 -8.71 -15.89 2.97
CA SER A 50 -7.25 -15.87 3.06
C SER A 50 -6.54 -15.32 1.83
N SER A 51 -7.22 -15.28 0.68
CA SER A 51 -6.64 -14.76 -0.56
C SER A 51 -6.81 -13.25 -0.70
N ARG A 52 -7.65 -12.61 0.12
CA ARG A 52 -8.01 -11.22 -0.08
C ARG A 52 -7.25 -10.27 0.84
N TYR A 53 -6.63 -9.26 0.22
CA TYR A 53 -5.89 -8.22 0.92
C TYR A 53 -6.36 -6.86 0.44
N ILE A 54 -6.29 -5.87 1.33
CA ILE A 54 -6.53 -4.47 1.01
C ILE A 54 -5.26 -3.69 1.30
N VAL A 55 -4.86 -2.84 0.37
CA VAL A 55 -3.73 -1.93 0.55
C VAL A 55 -4.26 -0.52 0.45
N ILE A 56 -3.93 0.32 1.43
CA ILE A 56 -4.31 1.73 1.43
C ILE A 56 -3.04 2.54 1.60
N GLU A 57 -2.71 3.35 0.60
CA GLU A 57 -1.58 4.29 0.71
C GLU A 57 -2.10 5.68 1.03
N TYR A 58 -1.46 6.32 1.99
CA TYR A 58 -1.81 7.68 2.39
C TYR A 58 -0.75 8.65 1.88
N TRP A 59 -1.21 9.72 1.24
CA TRP A 59 -0.35 10.76 0.69
C TRP A 59 -0.91 12.11 1.07
N SER A 60 -0.04 13.11 1.28
CA SER A 60 -0.52 14.43 1.69
C SER A 60 -1.29 15.12 0.58
N GLU A 61 -0.89 14.94 -0.69
CA GLU A 61 -1.49 15.61 -1.83
C GLU A 61 -1.47 14.73 -3.07
N MET A 62 -2.51 14.85 -3.89
CA MET A 62 -2.62 14.09 -5.13
C MET A 62 -1.53 14.43 -6.13
N VAL A 63 -1.23 15.73 -6.26
CA VAL A 63 -0.22 16.18 -7.23
C VAL A 63 1.15 15.58 -6.96
N VAL A 64 1.53 15.46 -5.69
CA VAL A 64 2.83 14.89 -5.33
C VAL A 64 2.85 13.38 -5.54
N TYR A 65 1.73 12.71 -5.29
CA TYR A 65 1.60 11.29 -5.63
C TYR A 65 1.79 11.07 -7.13
N GLU A 66 1.15 11.90 -7.96
CA GLU A 66 1.27 11.78 -9.41
C GLU A 66 2.70 12.04 -9.87
N GLN A 67 3.36 13.03 -9.29
CA GLN A 67 4.77 13.30 -9.58
C GLN A 67 5.67 12.13 -9.19
N HIS A 68 5.42 11.52 -8.06
CA HIS A 68 6.14 10.33 -7.61
C HIS A 68 6.01 9.20 -8.62
N ARG A 69 4.81 8.96 -9.13
CA ARG A 69 4.56 7.92 -10.12
C ARG A 69 5.33 8.14 -11.43
N VAL A 70 5.44 9.38 -11.84
CA VAL A 70 6.21 9.73 -13.04
C VAL A 70 7.71 9.64 -12.78
N PHE A 71 8.15 10.20 -11.68
CA PHE A 71 9.57 10.30 -11.34
C PHE A 71 10.20 8.92 -11.09
N ARG A 72 9.43 8.00 -10.51
CA ARG A 72 9.88 6.65 -10.18
C ARG A 72 9.23 5.59 -11.08
N SER A 73 8.84 5.97 -12.29
CA SER A 73 8.04 5.08 -13.15
C SER A 73 8.71 3.74 -13.45
N ASP A 74 10.03 3.72 -13.66
CA ASP A 74 10.73 2.48 -13.96
C ASP A 74 10.72 1.53 -12.75
N GLU A 75 11.00 2.04 -11.58
CA GLU A 75 11.00 1.26 -10.35
C GLU A 75 9.59 0.75 -10.02
N ILE A 76 8.60 1.61 -10.19
CA ILE A 76 7.19 1.25 -9.96
C ILE A 76 6.75 0.15 -10.93
N ALA A 77 7.12 0.26 -12.20
CA ALA A 77 6.77 -0.74 -13.21
C ALA A 77 7.32 -2.13 -12.83
N LEU A 78 8.56 -2.18 -12.33
CA LEU A 78 9.15 -3.44 -11.88
C LEU A 78 8.39 -4.04 -10.69
N LEU A 79 8.02 -3.21 -9.73
CA LEU A 79 7.28 -3.67 -8.57
C LEU A 79 5.86 -4.11 -8.95
N GLU A 80 5.22 -3.39 -9.86
CA GLU A 80 3.89 -3.77 -10.38
C GLU A 80 3.94 -5.11 -11.09
N GLU A 81 4.99 -5.36 -11.86
CA GLU A 81 5.17 -6.63 -12.54
C GLU A 81 5.34 -7.77 -11.54
N ARG A 82 6.16 -7.57 -10.51
CA ARG A 82 6.35 -8.56 -9.45
C ARG A 82 5.07 -8.82 -8.68
N SER A 83 4.32 -7.77 -8.36
CA SER A 83 3.03 -7.88 -7.69
C SER A 83 2.04 -8.68 -8.53
N ARG A 84 2.00 -8.38 -9.82
CA ARG A 84 1.07 -9.03 -10.75
C ARG A 84 1.29 -10.53 -10.85
N ALA A 85 2.54 -10.96 -10.73
CA ALA A 85 2.87 -12.38 -10.76
C ALA A 85 2.35 -13.14 -9.52
N LEU A 86 2.05 -12.45 -8.44
CA LEU A 86 1.61 -13.06 -7.18
C LEU A 86 0.10 -13.08 -7.00
N VAL A 87 -0.66 -12.43 -7.89
CA VAL A 87 -2.10 -12.25 -7.72
C VAL A 87 -2.89 -12.84 -8.88
N ASP A 88 -4.13 -13.26 -8.57
CA ASP A 88 -5.11 -13.64 -9.59
C ASP A 88 -5.88 -12.43 -10.09
N ALA A 89 -6.01 -11.40 -9.26
CA ALA A 89 -6.72 -10.18 -9.61
C ALA A 89 -6.29 -9.02 -8.73
N VAL A 90 -6.33 -7.82 -9.30
CA VAL A 90 -6.18 -6.58 -8.55
C VAL A 90 -7.28 -5.63 -9.00
N GLU A 91 -7.92 -4.99 -8.03
CA GLU A 91 -9.02 -4.06 -8.30
C GLU A 91 -8.72 -2.72 -7.61
N PRO A 92 -8.57 -1.62 -8.38
CA PRO A 92 -8.50 -0.30 -7.77
C PRO A 92 -9.85 0.03 -7.14
N LEU A 93 -9.87 0.34 -5.87
CA LEU A 93 -11.12 0.71 -5.18
C LEU A 93 -11.40 2.19 -5.28
N GLY A 94 -10.37 3.00 -5.49
CA GLY A 94 -10.55 4.43 -5.68
C GLY A 94 -9.52 5.26 -4.94
N ILE A 95 -9.66 6.57 -5.11
CA ILE A 95 -8.85 7.58 -4.45
C ILE A 95 -9.81 8.44 -3.64
N PHE A 96 -9.56 8.56 -2.35
CA PHE A 96 -10.47 9.17 -1.41
C PHE A 96 -9.80 10.31 -0.67
N THR A 97 -10.55 11.34 -0.32
CA THR A 97 -10.10 12.31 0.65
C THR A 97 -10.31 11.69 2.03
N ALA A 98 -9.25 11.61 2.81
CA ALA A 98 -9.36 11.10 4.18
C ALA A 98 -9.86 12.23 5.08
N LEU A 99 -11.12 12.14 5.50
CA LEU A 99 -11.72 13.16 6.36
C LEU A 99 -11.26 13.00 7.80
N ASP A 100 -11.17 11.75 8.25
CA ASP A 100 -10.68 11.40 9.58
C ASP A 100 -9.88 10.12 9.48
N VAL A 101 -8.82 10.02 10.28
CA VAL A 101 -8.06 8.79 10.47
C VAL A 101 -7.90 8.56 11.96
N PRO A 102 -7.73 7.31 12.40
CA PRO A 102 -7.49 7.04 13.81
C PRO A 102 -6.24 7.76 14.30
N ASP A 103 -6.30 8.34 15.47
CA ASP A 103 -5.13 8.96 16.10
C ASP A 103 -4.36 7.96 16.95
N ARG A 104 -4.82 6.70 17.00
CA ARG A 104 -4.13 5.62 17.71
C ARG A 104 -4.28 4.33 16.93
N PHE A 105 -3.14 3.67 16.66
CA PHE A 105 -3.10 2.43 15.90
C PHE A 105 -2.59 1.24 16.70
N GLY A 106 -2.31 1.43 18.00
CA GLY A 106 -1.83 0.35 18.83
C GLY A 106 -0.58 0.73 19.61
N PRO A 107 0.11 -0.24 20.20
CA PRO A 107 1.24 0.04 21.10
C PRO A 107 2.34 0.90 20.49
N THR A 108 2.70 0.64 19.27
CA THR A 108 3.75 1.40 18.59
C THR A 108 3.33 2.85 18.43
N TRP A 109 2.07 3.08 18.09
CA TRP A 109 1.53 4.41 17.94
C TRP A 109 1.57 5.18 19.26
N SER A 110 1.15 4.55 20.34
CA SER A 110 1.09 5.20 21.63
C SER A 110 2.45 5.59 22.18
N LYS A 111 3.53 5.01 21.68
CA LYS A 111 4.90 5.33 22.11
C LYS A 111 5.46 6.61 21.49
N ARG A 112 4.75 7.21 20.59
CA ARG A 112 5.21 8.40 19.88
C ARG A 112 5.32 9.65 20.72
N LYS A 113 4.68 9.65 21.85
CA LYS A 113 4.65 10.84 22.71
C LYS A 113 5.97 11.11 23.42
#